data_32d0dc0fdb4540abc496d3f564855745
#
_entry.id   32d0dc0fdb4540abc496d3f564855745
#
_cell.length_a   1.000
_cell.length_b   1.000
_cell.length_c   1.000
_cell.angle_alpha   90.00
_cell.angle_beta   90.00
_cell.angle_gamma   90.00
#
_symmetry.space_group_name_H-M   'P 1'
#
loop_
_entity.id
_entity.type
_entity.pdbx_description
1 polymer ?
#
loop_
_entity_poly.entity_id
_entity_poly.type
_entity_poly.pdbx_seq_one_letter_code
_entity_poly.pdbx_strand_id
1 'polypeptide(L)'
;LELKAIRDAQSVVAAMHRLAVEQAVAQLTADDLGAMRAANKAFAAAMRAGDADAALAADDEFHAIPVRASGNTAIATVLDQFSPIIRRLERQRFGSFTGRASVTLHSRLVDLCESGDIDAAAEVSHETWQSLQPLLDTL
;
A
#
# COMPACT_ATOMS: atom_id res chain seq x y z
N LEU A 1 -18.03 -13.96 2.13
CA LEU A 1 -16.62 -14.24 2.42
C LEU A 1 -16.44 -14.47 3.92
N GLU A 2 -15.81 -15.58 4.24
CA GLU A 2 -15.48 -15.89 5.63
C GLU A 2 -14.42 -14.91 6.14
N LEU A 3 -14.61 -14.45 7.39
CA LEU A 3 -13.67 -13.54 8.04
C LEU A 3 -12.25 -14.10 8.07
N LYS A 4 -12.11 -15.40 8.32
CA LYS A 4 -10.79 -16.04 8.33
C LYS A 4 -10.09 -15.92 6.97
N ALA A 5 -10.80 -16.13 5.87
CA ALA A 5 -10.23 -16.02 4.53
C ALA A 5 -9.75 -14.58 4.24
N ILE A 6 -10.48 -13.58 4.72
CA ILE A 6 -10.10 -12.18 4.57
C ILE A 6 -8.84 -11.88 5.40
N ARG A 7 -8.78 -12.36 6.64
CA ARG A 7 -7.59 -12.19 7.49
C ARG A 7 -6.37 -12.88 6.90
N ASP A 8 -6.55 -14.08 6.37
CA ASP A 8 -5.47 -14.83 5.72
C ASP A 8 -4.94 -14.06 4.50
N ALA A 9 -5.85 -13.55 3.65
CA ALA A 9 -5.47 -12.73 2.49
C ALA A 9 -4.74 -11.46 2.90
N GLN A 10 -5.22 -10.78 3.95
CA GLN A 10 -4.59 -9.56 4.44
C GLN A 10 -3.16 -9.80 4.92
N SER A 11 -2.92 -10.89 5.65
CA SER A 11 -1.57 -11.21 6.13
C SER A 11 -0.61 -11.53 4.98
N VAL A 12 -1.09 -12.20 3.93
CA VAL A 12 -0.29 -12.51 2.74
C VAL A 12 0.01 -11.23 1.96
N VAL A 13 -1.00 -10.38 1.74
CA VAL A 13 -0.81 -9.11 1.03
C VAL A 13 0.20 -8.22 1.76
N ALA A 14 0.08 -8.12 3.08
CA ALA A 14 1.04 -7.36 3.90
C ALA A 14 2.47 -7.88 3.75
N ALA A 15 2.65 -9.21 3.79
CA ALA A 15 3.95 -9.84 3.63
C ALA A 15 4.53 -9.63 2.22
N MET A 16 3.70 -9.69 1.19
CA MET A 16 4.14 -9.48 -0.20
C MET A 16 4.59 -8.05 -0.45
N HIS A 17 3.85 -7.06 0.05
CA HIS A 17 4.27 -5.67 -0.07
C HIS A 17 5.55 -5.38 0.71
N ARG A 18 5.69 -5.97 1.90
CA ARG A 18 6.94 -5.86 2.66
C ARG A 18 8.13 -6.42 1.87
N LEU A 19 7.97 -7.61 1.31
CA LEU A 19 9.02 -8.24 0.50
C LEU A 19 9.34 -7.41 -0.74
N ALA A 20 8.31 -6.88 -1.42
CA ALA A 20 8.50 -6.01 -2.59
C ALA A 20 9.34 -4.78 -2.24
N VAL A 21 9.05 -4.12 -1.12
CA VAL A 21 9.81 -2.95 -0.67
C VAL A 21 11.26 -3.35 -0.35
N GLU A 22 11.48 -4.45 0.37
CA GLU A 22 12.83 -4.94 0.66
C GLU A 22 13.67 -5.11 -0.61
N GLN A 23 13.07 -5.65 -1.66
CA GLN A 23 13.76 -5.89 -2.94
C GLN A 23 13.82 -4.65 -3.83
N ALA A 24 12.93 -3.69 -3.63
CA ALA A 24 12.81 -2.51 -4.48
C ALA A 24 13.76 -1.38 -4.08
N VAL A 25 14.07 -1.19 -2.80
CA VAL A 25 14.76 0.03 -2.32
C VAL A 25 16.02 0.31 -3.11
N ALA A 26 16.85 -0.70 -3.37
CA ALA A 26 18.10 -0.52 -4.14
C ALA A 26 17.86 -0.28 -5.63
N GLN A 27 16.65 -0.52 -6.14
CA GLN A 27 16.30 -0.44 -7.56
C GLN A 27 15.47 0.80 -7.91
N LEU A 28 14.86 1.46 -6.93
CA LEU A 28 14.02 2.63 -7.16
C LEU A 28 14.85 3.78 -7.70
N THR A 29 14.40 4.33 -8.84
CA THR A 29 15.02 5.49 -9.46
C THR A 29 14.44 6.79 -8.90
N ALA A 30 15.07 7.93 -9.21
CA ALA A 30 14.52 9.24 -8.87
C ALA A 30 13.13 9.43 -9.49
N ASP A 31 12.91 8.94 -10.71
CA ASP A 31 11.60 9.00 -11.37
C ASP A 31 10.57 8.15 -10.64
N ASP A 32 10.96 6.95 -10.18
CA ASP A 32 10.07 6.09 -9.39
C ASP A 32 9.65 6.78 -8.09
N LEU A 33 10.59 7.36 -7.37
CA LEU A 33 10.31 8.08 -6.13
C LEU A 33 9.39 9.29 -6.37
N GLY A 34 9.65 10.03 -7.44
CA GLY A 34 8.80 11.15 -7.86
C GLY A 34 7.38 10.69 -8.19
N ALA A 35 7.23 9.55 -8.88
CA ALA A 35 5.94 8.97 -9.20
C ALA A 35 5.19 8.52 -7.93
N MET A 36 5.89 7.95 -6.95
CA MET A 36 5.29 7.60 -5.66
C MET A 36 4.76 8.84 -4.94
N ARG A 37 5.54 9.93 -4.90
CA ARG A 37 5.12 11.17 -4.27
C ARG A 37 3.91 11.78 -5.00
N ALA A 38 3.89 11.74 -6.32
CA ALA A 38 2.76 12.23 -7.11
C ALA A 38 1.49 11.41 -6.84
N ALA A 39 1.61 10.07 -6.76
CA ALA A 39 0.49 9.20 -6.43
C ALA A 39 -0.05 9.49 -5.02
N ASN A 40 0.82 9.72 -4.04
CA ASN A 40 0.39 10.08 -2.69
C ASN A 40 -0.31 11.45 -2.64
N LYS A 41 0.15 12.40 -3.42
CA LYS A 41 -0.49 13.70 -3.55
C LYS A 41 -1.90 13.56 -4.14
N ALA A 42 -2.05 12.75 -5.18
CA ALA A 42 -3.34 12.47 -5.78
C ALA A 42 -4.27 11.75 -4.80
N PHE A 43 -3.72 10.81 -4.03
CA PHE A 43 -4.44 10.11 -2.97
C PHE A 43 -4.97 11.09 -1.92
N ALA A 44 -4.12 11.98 -1.42
CA ALA A 44 -4.52 12.99 -0.44
C ALA A 44 -5.62 13.91 -0.98
N ALA A 45 -5.54 14.32 -2.25
CA ALA A 45 -6.55 15.15 -2.90
C ALA A 45 -7.89 14.41 -3.00
N ALA A 46 -7.86 13.13 -3.38
CA ALA A 46 -9.05 12.30 -3.47
C ALA A 46 -9.72 12.12 -2.09
N MET A 47 -8.90 11.94 -1.06
CA MET A 47 -9.40 11.83 0.32
C MET A 47 -10.11 13.11 0.76
N ARG A 48 -9.53 14.28 0.46
CA ARG A 48 -10.16 15.58 0.78
C ARG A 48 -11.47 15.79 0.02
N ALA A 49 -11.56 15.28 -1.21
CA ALA A 49 -12.75 15.38 -2.04
C ALA A 49 -13.83 14.36 -1.68
N GLY A 50 -13.52 13.38 -0.84
CA GLY A 50 -14.44 12.28 -0.53
C GLY A 50 -14.63 11.32 -1.71
N ASP A 51 -13.69 11.27 -2.65
CA ASP A 51 -13.77 10.44 -3.86
C ASP A 51 -13.04 9.12 -3.61
N ALA A 52 -13.77 8.11 -3.14
CA ALA A 52 -13.20 6.81 -2.80
C ALA A 52 -12.60 6.10 -4.02
N ASP A 53 -13.21 6.20 -5.18
CA ASP A 53 -12.70 5.55 -6.40
C ASP A 53 -11.36 6.14 -6.83
N ALA A 54 -11.25 7.47 -6.81
CA ALA A 54 -10.00 8.15 -7.11
C ALA A 54 -8.93 7.83 -6.07
N ALA A 55 -9.29 7.73 -4.79
CA ALA A 55 -8.38 7.36 -3.72
C ALA A 55 -7.83 5.95 -3.92
N LEU A 56 -8.70 4.98 -4.25
CA LEU A 56 -8.27 3.61 -4.53
C LEU A 56 -7.32 3.54 -5.72
N ALA A 57 -7.62 4.27 -6.80
CA ALA A 57 -6.77 4.29 -7.99
C ALA A 57 -5.38 4.85 -7.67
N ALA A 58 -5.32 5.95 -6.91
CA ALA A 58 -4.04 6.55 -6.51
C ALA A 58 -3.25 5.65 -5.56
N ASP A 59 -3.92 4.99 -4.63
CA ASP A 59 -3.30 4.02 -3.71
C ASP A 59 -2.72 2.83 -4.47
N ASP A 60 -3.47 2.29 -5.42
CA ASP A 60 -3.00 1.19 -6.28
C ASP A 60 -1.75 1.60 -7.06
N GLU A 61 -1.75 2.79 -7.62
CA GLU A 61 -0.59 3.29 -8.36
C GLU A 61 0.63 3.45 -7.47
N PHE A 62 0.44 4.00 -6.28
CA PHE A 62 1.51 4.15 -5.29
C PHE A 62 2.18 2.81 -4.98
N HIS A 63 1.39 1.81 -4.62
CA HIS A 63 1.90 0.51 -4.21
C HIS A 63 2.43 -0.35 -5.36
N ALA A 64 1.99 -0.09 -6.60
CA ALA A 64 2.48 -0.81 -7.77
C ALA A 64 3.93 -0.47 -8.11
N ILE A 65 4.40 0.72 -7.73
CA ILE A 65 5.75 1.16 -8.10
C ILE A 65 6.84 0.31 -7.44
N PRO A 66 6.84 0.09 -6.11
CA PRO A 66 7.81 -0.83 -5.51
C PRO A 66 7.68 -2.26 -6.02
N VAL A 67 6.46 -2.73 -6.29
CA VAL A 67 6.24 -4.08 -6.83
C VAL A 67 6.95 -4.24 -8.18
N ARG A 68 6.77 -3.28 -9.09
CA ARG A 68 7.47 -3.30 -10.37
C ARG A 68 8.99 -3.19 -10.21
N ALA A 69 9.44 -2.27 -9.37
CA ALA A 69 10.87 -2.04 -9.13
C ALA A 69 11.56 -3.26 -8.52
N SER A 70 10.84 -4.06 -7.75
CA SER A 70 11.38 -5.30 -7.17
C SER A 70 11.79 -6.31 -8.25
N GLY A 71 11.17 -6.26 -9.42
CA GLY A 71 11.39 -7.22 -10.49
C GLY A 71 10.91 -8.63 -10.17
N ASN A 72 10.24 -8.83 -9.06
CA ASN A 72 9.76 -10.13 -8.61
C ASN A 72 8.33 -10.40 -9.11
N THR A 73 8.22 -11.12 -10.23
CA THR A 73 6.93 -11.38 -10.86
C THR A 73 6.01 -12.28 -10.03
N ALA A 74 6.57 -13.10 -9.15
CA ALA A 74 5.77 -13.95 -8.25
C ALA A 74 4.99 -13.10 -7.25
N ILE A 75 5.58 -12.01 -6.75
CA ILE A 75 4.88 -11.07 -5.88
C ILE A 75 3.66 -10.50 -6.60
N ALA A 76 3.84 -10.02 -7.84
CA ALA A 76 2.75 -9.47 -8.64
C ALA A 76 1.61 -10.49 -8.83
N THR A 77 1.94 -11.75 -9.10
CA THR A 77 0.96 -12.83 -9.29
C THR A 77 0.13 -13.05 -8.01
N VAL A 78 0.79 -13.13 -6.87
CA VAL A 78 0.10 -13.33 -5.58
C VAL A 78 -0.80 -12.13 -5.26
N LEU A 79 -0.30 -10.90 -5.46
CA LEU A 79 -1.07 -9.70 -5.21
C LEU A 79 -2.30 -9.60 -6.13
N ASP A 80 -2.16 -9.95 -7.40
CA ASP A 80 -3.30 -9.95 -8.33
C ASP A 80 -4.41 -10.90 -7.87
N GLN A 81 -4.03 -12.02 -7.27
CA GLN A 81 -5.00 -13.00 -6.79
C GLN A 81 -5.76 -12.52 -5.56
N PHE A 82 -5.09 -11.85 -4.61
CA PHE A 82 -5.68 -11.52 -3.32
C PHE A 82 -6.07 -10.04 -3.15
N SER A 83 -5.58 -9.15 -3.99
CA SER A 83 -5.88 -7.72 -3.88
C SER A 83 -7.37 -7.38 -3.99
N PRO A 84 -8.19 -8.05 -4.82
CA PRO A 84 -9.62 -7.70 -4.91
C PRO A 84 -10.35 -7.78 -3.56
N ILE A 85 -9.98 -8.73 -2.71
CA ILE A 85 -10.57 -8.88 -1.38
C ILE A 85 -10.21 -7.67 -0.50
N ILE A 86 -8.94 -7.26 -0.57
CA ILE A 86 -8.43 -6.15 0.24
C ILE A 86 -9.00 -4.82 -0.24
N ARG A 87 -9.24 -4.64 -1.53
CA ARG A 87 -9.83 -3.41 -2.07
C ARG A 87 -11.20 -3.10 -1.49
N ARG A 88 -11.99 -4.11 -1.16
CA ARG A 88 -13.28 -3.90 -0.50
C ARG A 88 -13.10 -3.25 0.86
N LEU A 89 -12.09 -3.69 1.62
CA LEU A 89 -11.77 -3.10 2.93
C LEU A 89 -11.25 -1.68 2.78
N GLU A 90 -10.37 -1.47 1.82
CA GLU A 90 -9.80 -0.15 1.55
C GLU A 90 -10.86 0.86 1.11
N ARG A 91 -11.81 0.45 0.30
CA ARG A 91 -12.93 1.30 -0.12
C ARG A 91 -13.72 1.78 1.10
N GLN A 92 -13.99 0.89 2.04
CA GLN A 92 -14.67 1.22 3.28
C GLN A 92 -13.82 2.17 4.14
N ARG A 93 -12.50 1.90 4.24
CA ARG A 93 -11.55 2.73 4.97
C ARG A 93 -11.45 4.15 4.40
N PHE A 94 -11.34 4.28 3.08
CA PHE A 94 -11.14 5.58 2.44
C PHE A 94 -12.41 6.44 2.45
N GLY A 95 -13.54 5.86 2.79
CA GLY A 95 -14.77 6.61 3.06
C GLY A 95 -14.84 7.17 4.49
N SER A 96 -13.78 6.99 5.30
CA SER A 96 -13.73 7.38 6.70
C SER A 96 -12.49 8.22 7.03
N PHE A 97 -12.43 8.76 8.25
CA PHE A 97 -11.27 9.53 8.73
C PHE A 97 -9.99 8.70 8.83
N THR A 98 -10.09 7.39 9.01
CA THR A 98 -8.91 6.52 9.16
C THR A 98 -8.03 6.47 7.93
N GLY A 99 -8.58 6.74 6.75
CA GLY A 99 -7.82 6.80 5.50
C GLY A 99 -6.75 7.90 5.47
N ARG A 100 -6.92 8.95 6.26
CA ARG A 100 -5.95 10.06 6.33
C ARG A 100 -4.59 9.63 6.85
N ALA A 101 -4.55 8.67 7.75
CA ALA A 101 -3.29 8.14 8.29
C ALA A 101 -2.42 7.51 7.19
N SER A 102 -3.03 7.01 6.12
CA SER A 102 -2.31 6.41 4.99
C SER A 102 -1.45 7.42 4.25
N VAL A 103 -1.88 8.68 4.16
CA VAL A 103 -1.10 9.75 3.50
C VAL A 103 0.26 9.90 4.19
N THR A 104 0.27 9.94 5.52
CA THR A 104 1.49 10.07 6.31
C THR A 104 2.37 8.83 6.18
N LEU A 105 1.79 7.64 6.23
CA LEU A 105 2.53 6.38 6.09
C LEU A 105 3.17 6.27 4.71
N HIS A 106 2.44 6.65 3.64
CA HIS A 106 2.99 6.69 2.28
C HIS A 106 4.19 7.64 2.20
N SER A 107 4.07 8.84 2.77
CA SER A 107 5.13 9.83 2.75
C SER A 107 6.38 9.32 3.48
N ARG A 108 6.21 8.70 4.64
CA ARG A 108 7.32 8.09 5.39
C ARG A 108 7.99 6.97 4.60
N LEU A 109 7.20 6.15 3.92
CA LEU A 109 7.74 5.07 3.10
C LEU A 109 8.65 5.61 2.00
N VAL A 110 8.21 6.63 1.27
CA VAL A 110 9.02 7.23 0.21
C VAL A 110 10.30 7.84 0.76
N ASP A 111 10.21 8.55 1.89
CA ASP A 111 11.40 9.15 2.54
C ASP A 111 12.43 8.07 2.91
N LEU A 112 11.99 6.95 3.46
CA LEU A 112 12.87 5.85 3.84
C LEU A 112 13.46 5.13 2.63
N CYS A 113 12.67 4.97 1.57
CA CYS A 113 13.18 4.42 0.30
C CYS A 113 14.25 5.34 -0.29
N GLU A 114 14.03 6.65 -0.26
CA GLU A 114 14.98 7.63 -0.78
C GLU A 114 16.28 7.62 0.02
N SER A 115 16.19 7.46 1.34
CA SER A 115 17.36 7.37 2.21
C SER A 115 18.10 6.03 2.12
N GLY A 116 17.52 5.03 1.47
CA GLY A 116 18.11 3.71 1.34
C GLY A 116 18.01 2.84 2.59
N ASP A 117 17.13 3.20 3.53
CA ASP A 117 16.93 2.43 4.76
C ASP A 117 15.95 1.28 4.51
N ILE A 118 16.48 0.15 4.06
CA ILE A 118 15.69 -1.02 3.65
C ILE A 118 14.83 -1.55 4.81
N ASP A 119 15.41 -1.75 5.98
CA ASP A 119 14.69 -2.35 7.10
C ASP A 119 13.56 -1.44 7.59
N ALA A 120 13.82 -0.15 7.72
CA ALA A 120 12.80 0.81 8.14
C ALA A 120 11.70 0.97 7.08
N ALA A 121 12.06 0.98 5.79
CA ALA A 121 11.08 1.05 4.71
C ALA A 121 10.17 -0.19 4.70
N ALA A 122 10.74 -1.37 4.85
CA ALA A 122 9.99 -2.62 4.94
C ALA A 122 9.02 -2.61 6.12
N GLU A 123 9.47 -2.12 7.28
CA GLU A 123 8.64 -2.04 8.49
C GLU A 123 7.46 -1.07 8.30
N VAL A 124 7.68 0.09 7.70
CA VAL A 124 6.60 1.05 7.41
C VAL A 124 5.62 0.48 6.40
N SER A 125 6.09 -0.24 5.39
CA SER A 125 5.22 -0.94 4.44
C SER A 125 4.31 -1.93 5.17
N HIS A 126 4.88 -2.76 6.05
CA HIS A 126 4.11 -3.72 6.83
C HIS A 126 3.08 -3.03 7.73
N GLU A 127 3.47 -1.96 8.41
CA GLU A 127 2.58 -1.14 9.25
C GLU A 127 1.40 -0.58 8.44
N THR A 128 1.65 -0.13 7.21
CA THR A 128 0.61 0.39 6.32
C THR A 128 -0.48 -0.65 6.08
N TRP A 129 -0.10 -1.89 5.79
CA TRP A 129 -1.06 -2.96 5.54
C TRP A 129 -1.71 -3.48 6.82
N GLN A 130 -0.99 -3.50 7.95
CA GLN A 130 -1.56 -3.85 9.24
C GLN A 130 -2.60 -2.83 9.72
N SER A 131 -2.54 -1.60 9.24
CA SER A 131 -3.50 -0.56 9.61
C SER A 131 -4.93 -0.84 9.13
N LEU A 132 -5.13 -1.86 8.29
CA LEU A 132 -6.46 -2.38 7.93
C LEU A 132 -7.07 -3.28 9.01
N GLN A 133 -6.29 -3.74 9.98
CA GLN A 133 -6.73 -4.67 11.01
C GLN A 133 -7.98 -4.19 11.77
N PRO A 134 -8.10 -2.91 12.18
CA PRO A 134 -9.30 -2.43 12.85
C PRO A 134 -10.57 -2.59 12.02
N LEU A 135 -10.48 -2.48 10.68
CA LEU A 135 -11.64 -2.73 9.80
C LEU A 135 -12.03 -4.20 9.82
N LEU A 136 -11.06 -5.10 9.85
CA LEU A 136 -11.32 -6.54 9.96
C LEU A 136 -12.03 -6.86 11.26
N ASP A 137 -11.68 -6.19 12.35
CA ASP A 137 -12.26 -6.41 13.67
C ASP A 137 -13.72 -5.93 13.76
N THR A 138 -14.18 -5.10 12.81
CA THR A 138 -15.57 -4.63 12.75
C THR A 138 -16.47 -5.54 11.88
N LEU A 139 -15.90 -6.48 11.19
CA LEU A 139 -16.65 -7.43 10.37
C LEU A 139 -17.21 -8.54 11.26
#